data_ada5d12cd82fad960d5df9d70afc7f17
#
_entry.id   ada5d12cd82fad960d5df9d70afc7f17
#
_cell.length_a   1.000
_cell.length_b   1.000
_cell.length_c   1.000
_cell.angle_alpha   90.00
_cell.angle_beta   90.00
_cell.angle_gamma   90.00
#
_symmetry.space_group_name_H-M   'P 1'
#
loop_
_entity.id
_entity.type
_entity.pdbx_description
1 polymer ?
#
loop_
_entity_poly.entity_id
_entity_poly.type
_entity_poly.pdbx_seq_one_letter_code
_entity_poly.pdbx_strand_id
1 'polypeptide(L)'
;FGVPNNDPILKGRSAISNNDQTKIYKTVFSTCNTTNKRCPGWEIETEEFTHDKINKVFNYKNSWLKIFDQEIFYFPYFSHPDPSVKRKSGFLVPYYGSSNNFGSWVNIPYFKTLGKDKDMTFNPRIYADDKFIMQAEYRQSLENSELISDFSYNNDGKNSNSHLFASLIGKIDENSNYNINYQSVTNDNYLKIHNLSNSSPLINDESVLTSKLTYSK
;
A
#
# COMPACT_ATOMS: atom_id res chain seq x y z
N PHE A 1 -3.04 -13.83 -2.49
CA PHE A 1 -4.02 -12.88 -3.04
C PHE A 1 -3.86 -12.90 -4.55
N GLY A 2 -4.79 -13.56 -5.26
CA GLY A 2 -4.88 -13.46 -6.70
C GLY A 2 -5.37 -12.06 -7.06
N VAL A 3 -4.45 -11.18 -7.41
CA VAL A 3 -4.80 -9.95 -8.12
C VAL A 3 -5.36 -10.39 -9.47
N PRO A 4 -6.58 -10.02 -9.85
CA PRO A 4 -7.06 -10.26 -11.21
C PRO A 4 -6.04 -9.63 -12.17
N ASN A 5 -5.79 -10.25 -13.31
CA ASN A 5 -4.84 -9.81 -14.36
C ASN A 5 -5.07 -8.35 -14.76
N ASN A 6 -4.58 -7.42 -13.95
CA ASN A 6 -4.52 -6.01 -14.25
C ASN A 6 -3.10 -5.71 -14.75
N ASP A 7 -2.85 -6.01 -16.01
CA ASP A 7 -1.59 -5.67 -16.64
C ASP A 7 -1.44 -4.14 -16.70
N PRO A 8 -0.27 -3.60 -16.35
CA PRO A 8 -0.03 -2.18 -16.44
C PRO A 8 -0.14 -1.70 -17.88
N ILE A 9 -0.94 -0.67 -18.10
CA ILE A 9 -1.13 -0.03 -19.40
C ILE A 9 -0.41 1.30 -19.38
N LEU A 10 0.44 1.51 -20.38
CA LEU A 10 1.16 2.75 -20.61
C LEU A 10 0.83 3.25 -22.01
N LYS A 11 0.24 4.43 -22.13
CA LYS A 11 -0.08 5.09 -23.40
C LYS A 11 0.59 6.46 -23.41
N GLY A 12 1.21 6.84 -24.53
CA GLY A 12 1.84 8.14 -24.68
C GLY A 12 1.77 8.65 -26.11
N ARG A 13 2.01 9.96 -26.29
CA ARG A 13 1.96 10.61 -27.60
C ARG A 13 3.21 10.34 -28.43
N SER A 14 4.39 10.34 -27.81
CA SER A 14 5.68 10.10 -28.45
C SER A 14 6.62 9.39 -27.50
N ALA A 15 7.51 8.55 -28.04
CA ALA A 15 8.47 7.79 -27.27
C ALA A 15 9.86 7.88 -27.89
N ILE A 16 10.88 7.99 -27.03
CA ILE A 16 12.29 7.90 -27.38
C ILE A 16 12.89 6.80 -26.52
N SER A 17 13.50 5.81 -27.14
CA SER A 17 14.09 4.68 -26.42
C SER A 17 15.53 4.45 -26.86
N ASN A 18 16.40 4.19 -25.89
CA ASN A 18 17.75 3.68 -26.08
C ASN A 18 17.99 2.45 -25.17
N ASN A 19 19.23 1.96 -25.10
CA ASN A 19 19.57 0.79 -24.29
C ASN A 19 19.32 0.99 -22.79
N ASP A 20 19.51 2.20 -22.28
CA ASP A 20 19.52 2.54 -20.86
C ASP A 20 18.18 3.05 -20.36
N GLN A 21 17.43 3.74 -21.21
CA GLN A 21 16.18 4.37 -20.82
C GLN A 21 15.16 4.46 -21.96
N THR A 22 13.89 4.50 -21.59
CA THR A 22 12.78 4.84 -22.49
C THR A 22 12.06 6.05 -21.91
N LYS A 23 11.95 7.14 -22.71
CA LYS A 23 11.17 8.32 -22.35
C LYS A 23 9.91 8.38 -23.19
N ILE A 24 8.79 8.68 -22.54
CA ILE A 24 7.49 8.82 -23.19
C ILE A 24 6.87 10.13 -22.73
N TYR A 25 6.32 10.89 -23.65
CA TYR A 25 5.73 12.20 -23.39
C TYR A 25 4.21 12.16 -23.46
N LYS A 26 3.56 12.97 -22.62
CA LYS A 26 2.10 13.02 -22.46
C LYS A 26 1.55 11.62 -22.27
N THR A 27 1.90 11.04 -21.15
CA THR A 27 1.70 9.61 -20.86
C THR A 27 0.58 9.42 -19.85
N VAL A 28 -0.23 8.40 -20.08
CA VAL A 28 -1.20 7.89 -19.10
C VAL A 28 -0.76 6.49 -18.70
N PHE A 29 -0.62 6.28 -17.40
CA PHE A 29 -0.32 5.00 -16.78
C PHE A 29 -1.49 4.56 -15.91
N SER A 30 -1.94 3.32 -16.06
CA SER A 30 -2.97 2.69 -15.23
C SER A 30 -2.75 1.18 -15.17
N THR A 31 -3.29 0.51 -14.14
CA THR A 31 -3.30 -0.96 -14.05
C THR A 31 -4.70 -1.53 -14.30
N CYS A 32 -5.55 -0.77 -14.96
CA CYS A 32 -6.93 -1.15 -15.19
C CYS A 32 -7.12 -1.98 -16.46
N ASN A 33 -7.89 -3.06 -16.38
CA ASN A 33 -8.24 -3.87 -17.55
C ASN A 33 -9.27 -3.15 -18.44
N THR A 34 -8.86 -2.77 -19.65
CA THR A 34 -9.69 -2.01 -20.61
C THR A 34 -10.74 -2.84 -21.35
N THR A 35 -10.85 -4.15 -21.11
CA THR A 35 -11.83 -5.02 -21.76
C THR A 35 -13.28 -4.73 -21.38
N ASN A 36 -13.51 -4.16 -20.22
CA ASN A 36 -14.82 -3.66 -19.79
C ASN A 36 -14.78 -2.14 -19.78
N LYS A 37 -15.48 -1.47 -20.65
CA LYS A 37 -15.57 -0.01 -20.92
C LYS A 37 -15.74 0.93 -19.68
N ARG A 38 -15.38 0.52 -18.47
CA ARG A 38 -15.49 1.24 -17.19
C ARG A 38 -14.15 1.47 -16.48
N CYS A 39 -13.08 1.51 -17.21
CA CYS A 39 -11.76 1.83 -16.70
C CYS A 39 -11.21 3.10 -17.36
N PRO A 40 -10.36 3.85 -16.66
CA PRO A 40 -9.69 3.48 -15.41
C PRO A 40 -10.38 4.04 -14.17
N GLY A 41 -10.47 3.24 -13.10
CA GLY A 41 -10.86 3.76 -11.79
C GLY A 41 -9.82 4.73 -11.24
N TRP A 42 -8.55 4.57 -11.63
CA TRP A 42 -7.46 5.51 -11.37
C TRP A 42 -6.46 5.52 -12.53
N GLU A 43 -5.83 6.65 -12.72
CA GLU A 43 -4.75 6.82 -13.70
C GLU A 43 -3.74 7.87 -13.22
N ILE A 44 -2.51 7.75 -13.71
CA ILE A 44 -1.49 8.77 -13.58
C ILE A 44 -1.28 9.38 -14.95
N GLU A 45 -1.69 10.64 -15.11
CA GLU A 45 -1.36 11.43 -16.29
C GLU A 45 -0.08 12.19 -16.03
N THR A 46 0.93 12.08 -16.91
CA THR A 46 2.23 12.70 -16.73
C THR A 46 2.72 13.38 -18.01
N GLU A 47 3.41 14.49 -17.85
CA GLU A 47 4.02 15.18 -18.98
C GLU A 47 5.21 14.41 -19.55
N GLU A 48 6.07 13.86 -18.67
CA GLU A 48 7.23 13.04 -19.04
C GLU A 48 7.28 11.79 -18.15
N PHE A 49 7.28 10.63 -18.76
CA PHE A 49 7.54 9.33 -18.15
C PHE A 49 8.92 8.84 -18.61
N THR A 50 9.75 8.36 -17.68
CA THR A 50 11.03 7.74 -17.98
C THR A 50 11.15 6.38 -17.32
N HIS A 51 11.33 5.34 -18.09
CA HIS A 51 11.74 4.02 -17.61
C HIS A 51 13.28 3.95 -17.63
N ASP A 52 13.89 4.00 -16.47
CA ASP A 52 15.32 3.72 -16.27
C ASP A 52 15.50 2.20 -16.19
N LYS A 53 16.04 1.61 -17.27
CA LYS A 53 16.23 0.16 -17.39
C LYS A 53 17.38 -0.37 -16.55
N ILE A 54 18.39 0.47 -16.28
CA ILE A 54 19.55 0.11 -15.47
C ILE A 54 19.15 0.03 -14.00
N ASN A 55 18.55 1.12 -13.47
CA ASN A 55 18.14 1.20 -12.09
C ASN A 55 16.78 0.52 -11.82
N LYS A 56 16.08 0.11 -12.89
CA LYS A 56 14.73 -0.49 -12.84
C LYS A 56 13.77 0.38 -12.05
N VAL A 57 13.59 1.62 -12.50
CA VAL A 57 12.72 2.62 -11.89
C VAL A 57 11.91 3.31 -12.96
N PHE A 58 10.65 3.56 -12.66
CA PHE A 58 9.77 4.44 -13.40
C PHE A 58 9.78 5.82 -12.74
N ASN A 59 10.10 6.84 -13.50
CA ASN A 59 10.11 8.24 -13.08
C ASN A 59 9.05 9.02 -13.83
N TYR A 60 8.38 9.89 -13.13
CA TYR A 60 7.28 10.70 -13.61
C TYR A 60 7.53 12.17 -13.27
N LYS A 61 7.31 13.05 -14.23
CA LYS A 61 7.40 14.50 -14.04
C LYS A 61 6.09 15.18 -14.40
N ASN A 62 5.71 16.15 -13.58
CA ASN A 62 4.49 16.93 -13.74
C ASN A 62 3.29 16.01 -13.93
N SER A 63 2.92 15.32 -12.86
CA SER A 63 1.98 14.21 -12.92
C SER A 63 0.77 14.46 -12.04
N TRP A 64 -0.40 14.09 -12.56
CA TRP A 64 -1.65 14.08 -11.84
C TRP A 64 -2.10 12.65 -11.57
N LEU A 65 -2.41 12.35 -10.32
CA LEU A 65 -3.22 11.19 -9.97
C LEU A 65 -4.68 11.56 -10.20
N LYS A 66 -5.34 10.85 -11.08
CA LYS A 66 -6.78 10.98 -11.36
C LYS A 66 -7.53 9.75 -10.88
N ILE A 67 -8.72 9.99 -10.34
CA ILE A 67 -9.67 8.95 -9.96
C ILE A 67 -11.01 9.32 -10.60
N PHE A 68 -11.54 8.43 -11.46
CA PHE A 68 -12.72 8.69 -12.27
C PHE A 68 -12.66 10.05 -13.02
N ASP A 69 -11.53 10.29 -13.69
CA ASP A 69 -11.24 11.53 -14.45
C ASP A 69 -11.12 12.81 -13.59
N GLN A 70 -11.22 12.71 -12.26
CA GLN A 70 -11.00 13.82 -11.35
C GLN A 70 -9.55 13.89 -10.90
N GLU A 71 -8.94 15.08 -11.03
CA GLU A 71 -7.59 15.35 -10.54
C GLU A 71 -7.59 15.41 -9.01
N ILE A 72 -6.95 14.41 -8.37
CA ILE A 72 -6.94 14.30 -6.90
C ILE A 72 -5.65 14.82 -6.30
N PHE A 73 -4.51 14.53 -6.94
CA PHE A 73 -3.22 14.91 -6.39
C PHE A 73 -2.19 15.20 -7.48
N TYR A 74 -1.42 16.30 -7.32
CA TYR A 74 -0.34 16.68 -8.22
C TYR A 74 1.02 16.33 -7.64
N PHE A 75 1.84 15.67 -8.45
CA PHE A 75 3.24 15.34 -8.15
C PHE A 75 4.16 16.07 -9.14
N PRO A 76 4.97 17.05 -8.71
CA PRO A 76 6.00 17.63 -9.58
C PRO A 76 6.99 16.59 -10.09
N TYR A 77 7.33 15.65 -9.21
CA TYR A 77 8.18 14.51 -9.49
C TYR A 77 7.85 13.37 -8.54
N PHE A 78 7.74 12.15 -9.06
CA PHE A 78 7.73 10.96 -8.23
C PHE A 78 8.32 9.77 -8.99
N SER A 79 8.67 8.72 -8.26
CA SER A 79 9.18 7.49 -8.85
C SER A 79 8.64 6.27 -8.11
N HIS A 80 8.51 5.17 -8.83
CA HIS A 80 8.26 3.87 -8.25
C HIS A 80 9.09 2.78 -8.94
N PRO A 81 9.32 1.64 -8.27
CA PRO A 81 10.04 0.53 -8.87
C PRO A 81 9.34 0.00 -10.12
N ASP A 82 10.14 -0.45 -11.09
CA ASP A 82 9.66 -1.31 -12.17
C ASP A 82 9.00 -2.56 -11.56
N PRO A 83 7.84 -3.00 -12.05
CA PRO A 83 7.14 -4.20 -11.54
C PRO A 83 7.98 -5.49 -11.55
N SER A 84 9.05 -5.54 -12.35
CA SER A 84 9.99 -6.68 -12.35
C SER A 84 10.86 -6.77 -11.09
N VAL A 85 10.94 -5.71 -10.28
CA VAL A 85 11.75 -5.65 -9.07
C VAL A 85 10.94 -6.13 -7.88
N LYS A 86 11.33 -7.28 -7.31
CA LYS A 86 10.61 -7.91 -6.21
C LYS A 86 10.61 -7.09 -4.90
N ARG A 87 11.65 -6.28 -4.65
CA ARG A 87 11.79 -5.57 -3.37
C ARG A 87 12.62 -4.28 -3.52
N LYS A 88 11.94 -3.16 -3.71
CA LYS A 88 12.54 -1.83 -3.81
C LYS A 88 11.60 -0.79 -3.22
N SER A 89 12.14 0.21 -2.51
CA SER A 89 11.34 1.31 -1.96
C SER A 89 10.68 2.13 -3.06
N GLY A 90 9.44 2.51 -2.85
CA GLY A 90 8.67 3.34 -3.79
C GLY A 90 7.18 3.32 -3.51
N PHE A 91 6.44 4.12 -4.25
CA PHE A 91 4.99 4.14 -4.19
C PHE A 91 4.42 2.84 -4.76
N LEU A 92 3.41 2.31 -4.09
CA LEU A 92 2.61 1.19 -4.57
C LEU A 92 1.38 1.73 -5.30
N VAL A 93 0.64 0.81 -5.92
CA VAL A 93 -0.60 1.14 -6.62
C VAL A 93 -1.59 1.80 -5.66
N PRO A 94 -2.07 3.01 -5.95
CA PRO A 94 -3.12 3.64 -5.19
C PRO A 94 -4.42 2.83 -5.25
N TYR A 95 -5.20 2.86 -4.18
CA TYR A 95 -6.53 2.28 -4.16
C TYR A 95 -7.50 3.19 -3.44
N TYR A 96 -8.78 3.04 -3.71
CA TYR A 96 -9.83 3.91 -3.23
C TYR A 96 -11.06 3.10 -2.82
N GLY A 97 -11.93 3.74 -2.10
CA GLY A 97 -13.19 3.17 -1.67
C GLY A 97 -14.13 4.22 -1.11
N SER A 98 -15.22 3.76 -0.53
CA SER A 98 -16.17 4.60 0.17
C SER A 98 -16.57 3.98 1.50
N SER A 99 -16.89 4.83 2.47
CA SER A 99 -17.40 4.47 3.77
C SER A 99 -18.73 5.20 3.99
N ASN A 100 -19.68 4.51 4.60
CA ASN A 100 -20.98 5.13 4.95
C ASN A 100 -20.83 6.27 5.97
N ASN A 101 -19.75 6.26 6.76
CA ASN A 101 -19.52 7.23 7.83
C ASN A 101 -18.70 8.43 7.40
N PHE A 102 -17.78 8.28 6.44
CA PHE A 102 -16.79 9.30 6.08
C PHE A 102 -16.70 9.58 4.58
N GLY A 103 -17.62 9.03 3.78
CA GLY A 103 -17.62 9.24 2.33
C GLY A 103 -16.48 8.51 1.62
N SER A 104 -16.10 9.05 0.48
CA SER A 104 -15.04 8.49 -0.35
C SER A 104 -13.65 8.70 0.28
N TRP A 105 -12.74 7.78 0.02
CA TRP A 105 -11.36 7.86 0.48
C TRP A 105 -10.38 7.32 -0.56
N VAL A 106 -9.13 7.75 -0.46
CA VAL A 106 -8.02 7.27 -1.27
C VAL A 106 -6.84 6.88 -0.36
N ASN A 107 -6.17 5.78 -0.71
CA ASN A 107 -4.89 5.37 -0.14
C ASN A 107 -3.79 5.49 -1.18
N ILE A 108 -2.65 6.02 -0.78
CA ILE A 108 -1.44 6.13 -1.63
C ILE A 108 -0.28 5.44 -0.88
N PRO A 109 -0.17 4.11 -0.94
CA PRO A 109 0.81 3.39 -0.14
C PRO A 109 2.24 3.67 -0.60
N TYR A 110 3.16 3.72 0.37
CA TYR A 110 4.59 3.81 0.13
C TYR A 110 5.34 2.68 0.83
N PHE A 111 5.98 1.84 0.05
CA PHE A 111 6.83 0.76 0.54
C PHE A 111 8.26 1.23 0.76
N LYS A 112 8.85 0.91 1.91
CA LYS A 112 10.22 1.25 2.29
C LYS A 112 10.99 0.01 2.70
N THR A 113 12.05 -0.32 1.97
CA THR A 113 13.04 -1.29 2.43
C THR A 113 13.92 -0.65 3.51
N LEU A 114 14.01 -1.27 4.68
CA LEU A 114 14.83 -0.82 5.80
C LEU A 114 16.13 -1.63 5.93
N GLY A 115 16.20 -2.78 5.26
CA GLY A 115 17.33 -3.69 5.27
C GLY A 115 17.07 -4.87 4.35
N LYS A 116 17.95 -5.88 4.40
CA LYS A 116 17.76 -7.12 3.63
C LYS A 116 16.62 -7.97 4.19
N ASP A 117 16.40 -7.88 5.48
CA ASP A 117 15.55 -8.70 6.31
C ASP A 117 14.27 -7.97 6.79
N LYS A 118 14.15 -6.67 6.55
CA LYS A 118 13.06 -5.84 7.09
C LYS A 118 12.59 -4.76 6.14
N ASP A 119 11.31 -4.46 6.23
CA ASP A 119 10.64 -3.41 5.45
C ASP A 119 9.46 -2.82 6.23
N MET A 120 8.94 -1.72 5.69
CA MET A 120 7.76 -1.03 6.21
C MET A 120 6.92 -0.52 5.04
N THR A 121 5.61 -0.64 5.16
CA THR A 121 4.65 -0.02 4.25
C THR A 121 3.87 1.04 5.00
N PHE A 122 3.97 2.28 4.57
CA PHE A 122 3.11 3.37 5.01
C PHE A 122 1.88 3.40 4.13
N ASN A 123 0.71 3.48 4.72
CA ASN A 123 -0.56 3.40 4.02
C ASN A 123 -1.51 4.53 4.47
N PRO A 124 -1.22 5.78 4.08
CA PRO A 124 -2.08 6.91 4.41
C PRO A 124 -3.44 6.78 3.73
N ARG A 125 -4.51 6.95 4.49
CA ARG A 125 -5.88 7.04 3.98
C ARG A 125 -6.40 8.46 4.18
N ILE A 126 -6.78 9.08 3.08
CA ILE A 126 -7.31 10.44 3.03
C ILE A 126 -8.80 10.35 2.67
N TYR A 127 -9.66 10.93 3.48
CA TYR A 127 -11.09 10.99 3.26
C TYR A 127 -11.50 12.32 2.62
N ALA A 128 -12.60 12.31 1.91
CA ALA A 128 -13.14 13.51 1.25
C ALA A 128 -13.57 14.63 2.22
N ASP A 129 -13.77 14.31 3.51
CA ASP A 129 -14.13 15.25 4.58
C ASP A 129 -12.91 15.70 5.42
N ASP A 130 -11.72 15.74 4.82
CA ASP A 130 -10.45 16.18 5.41
C ASP A 130 -9.95 15.31 6.58
N LYS A 131 -10.57 14.15 6.82
CA LYS A 131 -10.06 13.18 7.80
C LYS A 131 -8.91 12.37 7.23
N PHE A 132 -8.06 11.91 8.13
CA PHE A 132 -6.84 11.21 7.77
C PHE A 132 -6.57 10.06 8.74
N ILE A 133 -6.18 8.91 8.20
CA ILE A 133 -5.60 7.80 8.95
C ILE A 133 -4.21 7.53 8.43
N MET A 134 -3.22 7.49 9.32
CA MET A 134 -1.92 6.91 9.02
C MET A 134 -1.92 5.47 9.50
N GLN A 135 -1.76 4.52 8.57
CA GLN A 135 -1.48 3.12 8.88
C GLN A 135 -0.07 2.78 8.44
N ALA A 136 0.61 1.90 9.19
CA ALA A 136 1.92 1.40 8.85
C ALA A 136 2.04 -0.08 9.21
N GLU A 137 2.51 -0.89 8.26
CA GLU A 137 2.86 -2.29 8.46
C GLU A 137 4.39 -2.42 8.49
N TYR A 138 4.93 -3.03 9.53
CA TYR A 138 6.34 -3.39 9.64
C TYR A 138 6.50 -4.90 9.56
N ARG A 139 7.48 -5.36 8.78
CA ARG A 139 7.82 -6.78 8.66
C ARG A 139 9.31 -6.98 8.83
N GLN A 140 9.66 -8.02 9.57
CA GLN A 140 11.04 -8.43 9.74
C GLN A 140 11.17 -9.95 9.74
N SER A 141 12.08 -10.45 8.90
CA SER A 141 12.53 -11.84 8.94
C SER A 141 13.76 -11.93 9.84
N LEU A 142 13.67 -12.71 10.91
CA LEU A 142 14.75 -13.04 11.81
C LEU A 142 15.27 -14.43 11.45
N GLU A 143 16.37 -14.89 12.07
CA GLU A 143 16.99 -16.16 11.74
C GLU A 143 16.02 -17.34 11.80
N ASN A 144 15.24 -17.42 12.88
CA ASN A 144 14.27 -18.50 13.13
C ASN A 144 12.84 -18.01 13.34
N SER A 145 12.53 -16.76 13.00
CA SER A 145 11.20 -16.20 13.22
C SER A 145 10.85 -15.08 12.24
N GLU A 146 9.56 -14.81 12.14
CA GLU A 146 9.00 -13.73 11.34
C GLU A 146 8.16 -12.83 12.23
N LEU A 147 8.43 -11.54 12.20
CA LEU A 147 7.66 -10.50 12.86
C LEU A 147 6.87 -9.69 11.83
N ILE A 148 5.57 -9.57 12.07
CA ILE A 148 4.71 -8.61 11.39
C ILE A 148 4.08 -7.74 12.47
N SER A 149 4.07 -6.42 12.28
CA SER A 149 3.36 -5.49 13.14
C SER A 149 2.59 -4.48 12.30
N ASP A 150 1.35 -4.24 12.67
CA ASP A 150 0.47 -3.26 12.03
C ASP A 150 0.04 -2.24 13.06
N PHE A 151 0.14 -1.00 12.68
CA PHE A 151 -0.21 0.15 13.52
C PHE A 151 -1.03 1.14 12.72
N SER A 152 -2.04 1.73 13.33
CA SER A 152 -2.67 2.92 12.75
C SER A 152 -2.98 3.98 13.79
N TYR A 153 -3.07 5.21 13.32
CA TYR A 153 -3.42 6.38 14.09
C TYR A 153 -4.35 7.29 13.30
N ASN A 154 -5.38 7.77 13.96
CA ASN A 154 -6.31 8.78 13.48
C ASN A 154 -6.52 9.83 14.56
N ASN A 155 -6.62 11.08 14.15
CA ASN A 155 -7.05 12.19 15.01
C ASN A 155 -8.13 12.99 14.28
N ASP A 156 -9.33 13.02 14.84
CA ASP A 156 -10.48 13.76 14.29
C ASP A 156 -10.66 15.14 14.93
N GLY A 157 -9.67 15.61 15.68
CA GLY A 157 -9.70 16.88 16.42
C GLY A 157 -10.41 16.83 17.78
N LYS A 158 -11.19 15.77 18.04
CA LYS A 158 -11.87 15.54 19.33
C LYS A 158 -11.31 14.32 20.05
N ASN A 159 -11.06 13.25 19.30
CA ASN A 159 -10.57 11.98 19.81
C ASN A 159 -9.39 11.50 18.97
N SER A 160 -8.45 10.85 19.65
CA SER A 160 -7.37 10.12 19.00
C SER A 160 -7.66 8.63 19.10
N ASN A 161 -7.66 7.94 17.98
CA ASN A 161 -7.85 6.50 17.94
C ASN A 161 -6.64 5.84 17.29
N SER A 162 -6.31 4.65 17.77
CA SER A 162 -5.19 3.88 17.25
C SER A 162 -5.43 2.38 17.44
N HIS A 163 -4.71 1.58 16.65
CA HIS A 163 -4.52 0.17 16.94
C HIS A 163 -3.03 -0.18 16.86
N LEU A 164 -2.66 -1.25 17.55
CA LEU A 164 -1.36 -1.89 17.46
C LEU A 164 -1.56 -3.41 17.48
N PHE A 165 -1.25 -4.06 16.38
CA PHE A 165 -1.27 -5.51 16.24
C PHE A 165 0.13 -5.99 15.92
N ALA A 166 0.50 -7.14 16.47
CA ALA A 166 1.79 -7.77 16.19
C ALA A 166 1.64 -9.29 16.20
N SER A 167 2.35 -9.94 15.30
CA SER A 167 2.48 -11.39 15.24
C SER A 167 3.94 -11.76 15.11
N LEU A 168 4.42 -12.60 16.01
CA LEU A 168 5.76 -13.18 15.99
C LEU A 168 5.62 -14.70 15.92
N ILE A 169 6.00 -15.27 14.79
CA ILE A 169 5.95 -16.71 14.54
C ILE A 169 7.37 -17.22 14.38
N GLY A 170 7.74 -18.29 15.08
CA GLY A 170 9.09 -18.79 14.98
C GLY A 170 9.27 -20.22 15.48
N LYS A 171 10.51 -20.68 15.37
CA LYS A 171 10.97 -21.99 15.82
C LYS A 171 11.99 -21.82 16.92
N ILE A 172 11.88 -22.67 17.96
CA ILE A 172 12.90 -22.80 19.01
C ILE A 172 13.92 -23.84 18.58
N ASP A 173 13.44 -24.95 18.03
CA ASP A 173 14.23 -26.07 17.48
C ASP A 173 13.46 -26.73 16.32
N GLU A 174 13.98 -27.84 15.77
CA GLU A 174 13.37 -28.53 14.62
C GLU A 174 11.94 -29.04 14.88
N ASN A 175 11.61 -29.32 16.15
CA ASN A 175 10.32 -29.89 16.55
C ASN A 175 9.43 -28.93 17.33
N SER A 176 9.93 -27.72 17.66
CA SER A 176 9.23 -26.80 18.57
C SER A 176 9.00 -25.45 17.91
N ASN A 177 7.72 -25.05 17.84
CA ASN A 177 7.29 -23.78 17.26
C ASN A 177 6.58 -22.91 18.31
N TYR A 178 6.64 -21.62 18.11
CA TYR A 178 5.86 -20.66 18.91
C TYR A 178 5.16 -19.64 18.00
N ASN A 179 4.04 -19.12 18.49
CA ASN A 179 3.30 -18.05 17.87
C ASN A 179 2.78 -17.11 18.97
N ILE A 180 3.18 -15.85 18.87
CA ILE A 180 2.76 -14.78 19.79
C ILE A 180 1.98 -13.77 18.96
N ASN A 181 0.69 -13.59 19.30
CA ASN A 181 -0.15 -12.58 18.71
C ASN A 181 -0.55 -11.56 19.79
N TYR A 182 -0.46 -10.30 19.47
CA TYR A 182 -0.89 -9.18 20.30
C TYR A 182 -1.81 -8.27 19.51
N GLN A 183 -2.94 -7.91 20.11
CA GLN A 183 -3.91 -7.00 19.51
C GLN A 183 -4.40 -6.01 20.53
N SER A 184 -4.35 -4.73 20.21
CA SER A 184 -4.85 -3.64 21.05
C SER A 184 -5.45 -2.52 20.19
N VAL A 185 -6.57 -1.97 20.65
CA VAL A 185 -7.22 -0.79 20.06
C VAL A 185 -7.57 0.18 21.18
N THR A 186 -7.62 1.46 20.88
CA THR A 186 -8.05 2.50 21.84
C THR A 186 -9.56 2.67 21.87
N ASN A 187 -10.28 2.19 20.87
CA ASN A 187 -11.73 2.28 20.77
C ASN A 187 -12.28 1.02 20.09
N ASP A 188 -13.26 0.37 20.69
CA ASP A 188 -13.81 -0.92 20.25
C ASP A 188 -14.42 -0.89 18.84
N ASN A 189 -14.88 0.27 18.40
CA ASN A 189 -15.47 0.42 17.07
C ASN A 189 -14.50 0.93 16.01
N TYR A 190 -13.25 1.25 16.38
CA TYR A 190 -12.30 1.91 15.49
C TYR A 190 -12.04 1.16 14.20
N LEU A 191 -11.76 -0.13 14.29
CA LEU A 191 -11.47 -0.98 13.11
C LEU A 191 -12.67 -1.04 12.16
N LYS A 192 -13.87 -1.23 12.71
CA LYS A 192 -15.14 -1.33 11.98
C LYS A 192 -15.53 -0.04 11.27
N ILE A 193 -15.48 1.07 12.00
CA ILE A 193 -15.87 2.39 11.49
C ILE A 193 -15.02 2.76 10.27
N HIS A 194 -13.74 2.40 10.28
CA HIS A 194 -12.80 2.71 9.22
C HIS A 194 -12.59 1.55 8.22
N ASN A 195 -13.20 0.38 8.44
CA ASN A 195 -13.06 -0.81 7.60
C ASN A 195 -11.57 -1.12 7.34
N LEU A 196 -10.82 -1.37 8.43
CA LEU A 196 -9.38 -1.59 8.36
C LEU A 196 -8.99 -3.05 8.10
N SER A 197 -9.92 -4.00 8.16
CA SER A 197 -9.67 -5.44 7.94
C SER A 197 -8.98 -5.74 6.61
N ASN A 198 -9.33 -5.00 5.56
CA ASN A 198 -8.76 -5.21 4.23
C ASN A 198 -7.35 -4.61 4.05
N SER A 199 -6.85 -3.88 5.03
CA SER A 199 -5.58 -3.15 4.94
C SER A 199 -4.44 -3.80 5.71
N SER A 200 -4.69 -4.87 6.48
CA SER A 200 -3.67 -5.61 7.22
C SER A 200 -3.97 -7.10 7.29
N PRO A 201 -2.96 -7.97 7.12
CA PRO A 201 -3.11 -9.42 7.29
C PRO A 201 -3.33 -9.84 8.76
N LEU A 202 -3.14 -8.93 9.71
CA LEU A 202 -3.31 -9.21 11.14
C LEU A 202 -4.74 -8.90 11.65
N ILE A 203 -5.57 -8.25 10.85
CA ILE A 203 -6.96 -7.95 11.19
C ILE A 203 -7.86 -9.06 10.60
N ASN A 204 -8.08 -10.11 11.37
CA ASN A 204 -8.93 -11.23 10.95
C ASN A 204 -10.40 -10.97 11.23
N ASP A 205 -10.70 -10.31 12.35
CA ASP A 205 -12.05 -9.94 12.77
C ASP A 205 -12.00 -8.55 13.42
N GLU A 206 -12.83 -7.63 12.94
CA GLU A 206 -12.91 -6.26 13.48
C GLU A 206 -13.72 -6.18 14.79
N SER A 207 -14.37 -7.26 15.18
CA SER A 207 -15.26 -7.31 16.34
C SER A 207 -14.62 -7.99 17.54
N VAL A 208 -13.56 -8.75 17.35
CA VAL A 208 -12.93 -9.55 18.41
C VAL A 208 -11.41 -9.39 18.35
N LEU A 209 -10.84 -8.91 19.46
CA LEU A 209 -9.39 -8.87 19.65
C LEU A 209 -8.91 -10.19 20.25
N THR A 210 -7.84 -10.74 19.70
CA THR A 210 -7.24 -11.97 20.18
C THR A 210 -5.75 -11.79 20.44
N SER A 211 -5.38 -11.74 21.72
CA SER A 211 -3.97 -11.84 22.13
C SER A 211 -3.70 -13.24 22.64
N LYS A 212 -2.75 -13.94 22.03
CA LYS A 212 -2.52 -15.36 22.31
C LYS A 212 -1.04 -15.72 22.18
N LEU A 213 -0.56 -16.55 23.11
CA LEU A 213 0.71 -17.25 23.01
C LEU A 213 0.43 -18.74 22.81
N THR A 214 1.01 -19.30 21.75
CA THR A 214 0.89 -20.73 21.44
C THR A 214 2.29 -21.34 21.35
N TYR A 215 2.48 -22.48 21.97
CA TYR A 215 3.67 -23.32 21.83
C TYR A 215 3.24 -24.71 21.39
N SER A 216 3.94 -25.28 20.44
CA SER A 216 3.72 -26.65 19.95
C SER A 216 5.05 -27.35 19.81
N LYS A 217 5.08 -28.63 20.23
CA LYS A 217 6.23 -29.53 20.17
C LYS A 217 5.87 -30.75 19.38
#